data_70bf8b60b798a7600287a0d1033a0a60
#
_entry.id   70bf8b60b798a7600287a0d1033a0a60
#
_cell.length_a   1.000
_cell.length_b   1.000
_cell.length_c   1.000
_cell.angle_alpha   90.00
_cell.angle_beta   90.00
_cell.angle_gamma   90.00
#
_symmetry.space_group_name_H-M   'P 1'
#
loop_
_entity.id
_entity.type
_entity.pdbx_description
1 polymer ?
#
loop_
_entity_poly.entity_id
_entity_poly.type
_entity_poly.pdbx_seq_one_letter_code
_entity_poly.pdbx_strand_id
1 'polypeptide(L)'
;MNVPAIFSAVLADEKGNLFSSETIDDFLNFANRIKPFGIGLNCSLGPKHLKRFIDKLCDNFDGIISFAPSLCLPNDDCNLYDIEFKDVMSDVCNLNNVKILGGCCGTTPKHINIIANLIST
;
A
#
# COMPACT_ATOMS: atom_id res chain seq x y z
N MET A 1 12.98 -6.66 19.59
CA MET A 1 12.70 -7.70 18.57
C MET A 1 13.97 -7.91 17.76
N ASN A 2 14.46 -9.15 17.69
CA ASN A 2 15.74 -9.43 17.02
C ASN A 2 15.59 -9.70 15.52
N VAL A 3 14.35 -9.78 15.02
CA VAL A 3 14.07 -10.03 13.61
C VAL A 3 13.33 -8.82 13.04
N PRO A 4 13.79 -8.26 11.92
CA PRO A 4 13.02 -7.19 11.26
C PRO A 4 11.63 -7.69 10.90
N ALA A 5 10.62 -6.90 11.22
CA ALA A 5 9.23 -7.25 10.92
C ALA A 5 8.54 -6.11 10.19
N ILE A 6 7.72 -6.48 9.21
CA ILE A 6 6.87 -5.54 8.48
C ILE A 6 5.44 -5.99 8.70
N PHE A 7 4.60 -5.10 9.22
CA PHE A 7 3.17 -5.35 9.39
C PHE A 7 2.41 -4.67 8.27
N SER A 8 1.59 -5.42 7.55
CA SER A 8 0.80 -4.89 6.45
C SER A 8 -0.68 -5.11 6.73
N ALA A 9 -1.47 -4.07 6.51
CA ALA A 9 -2.90 -4.09 6.76
C ALA A 9 -3.70 -4.07 5.46
N VAL A 10 -4.87 -4.70 5.50
CA VAL A 10 -5.86 -4.67 4.41
C VAL A 10 -7.04 -3.84 4.89
N LEU A 11 -7.39 -2.81 4.12
CA LEU A 11 -8.52 -1.95 4.43
C LEU A 11 -9.80 -2.54 3.85
N ALA A 12 -10.83 -2.61 4.67
CA ALA A 12 -12.08 -3.28 4.33
C ALA A 12 -13.08 -2.35 3.63
N ASP A 13 -12.94 -1.03 3.81
CA ASP A 13 -13.89 -0.06 3.29
C ASP A 13 -13.21 1.26 2.90
N GLU A 14 -13.99 2.18 2.39
CA GLU A 14 -13.47 3.48 1.94
C GLU A 14 -13.09 4.42 3.08
N LYS A 15 -13.49 4.11 4.30
CA LYS A 15 -13.19 4.93 5.47
C LYS A 15 -11.84 4.58 6.09
N GLY A 16 -11.22 3.49 5.65
CA GLY A 16 -9.94 3.03 6.20
C GLY A 16 -10.09 2.13 7.41
N ASN A 17 -11.24 1.46 7.55
CA ASN A 17 -11.41 0.46 8.58
C ASN A 17 -10.81 -0.87 8.14
N LEU A 18 -10.23 -1.61 9.09
CA LEU A 18 -9.74 -2.97 8.86
C LEU A 18 -10.90 -3.96 9.00
N PHE A 19 -10.69 -5.20 8.55
CA PHE A 19 -11.70 -6.25 8.69
C PHE A 19 -11.99 -6.61 10.15
N SER A 20 -11.07 -6.34 11.04
CA SER A 20 -11.20 -6.61 12.48
C SER A 20 -11.91 -5.49 13.26
N SER A 21 -12.51 -4.53 12.58
CA SER A 21 -13.19 -3.36 13.15
C SER A 21 -12.25 -2.26 13.67
N GLU A 22 -10.95 -2.47 13.71
CA GLU A 22 -10.01 -1.41 14.02
C GLU A 22 -9.91 -0.42 12.86
N THR A 23 -9.45 0.79 13.15
CA THR A 23 -9.25 1.84 12.17
C THR A 23 -7.79 1.92 11.74
N ILE A 24 -7.52 2.68 10.69
CA ILE A 24 -6.14 2.99 10.29
C ILE A 24 -5.39 3.72 11.42
N ASP A 25 -6.09 4.53 12.22
CA ASP A 25 -5.49 5.19 13.37
C ASP A 25 -5.07 4.19 14.44
N ASP A 26 -5.89 3.17 14.69
CA ASP A 26 -5.54 2.08 15.61
C ASP A 26 -4.30 1.35 15.14
N PHE A 27 -4.19 1.10 13.84
CA PHE A 27 -3.03 0.46 13.23
C PHE A 27 -1.76 1.32 13.42
N LEU A 28 -1.87 2.62 13.21
CA LEU A 28 -0.76 3.56 13.42
C LEU A 28 -0.35 3.63 14.90
N ASN A 29 -1.32 3.64 15.80
CA ASN A 29 -1.02 3.64 17.23
C ASN A 29 -0.28 2.37 17.64
N PHE A 30 -0.71 1.22 17.12
CA PHE A 30 -0.01 -0.04 17.31
C PHE A 30 1.43 0.04 16.77
N ALA A 31 1.60 0.52 15.55
CA ALA A 31 2.90 0.61 14.91
C ALA A 31 3.84 1.53 15.68
N ASN A 32 3.35 2.66 16.16
CA ASN A 32 4.17 3.62 16.90
C ASN A 32 4.54 3.11 18.30
N ARG A 33 3.74 2.20 18.86
CA ARG A 33 4.06 1.57 20.14
C ARG A 33 5.08 0.44 19.99
N ILE A 34 4.92 -0.40 18.96
CA ILE A 34 5.79 -1.58 18.74
C ILE A 34 7.07 -1.20 18.01
N LYS A 35 7.03 -0.19 17.16
CA LYS A 35 8.15 0.29 16.34
C LYS A 35 8.77 -0.84 15.51
N PRO A 36 8.00 -1.48 14.62
CA PRO A 36 8.54 -2.48 13.71
C PRO A 36 9.48 -1.83 12.69
N PHE A 37 10.19 -2.66 11.93
CA PHE A 37 11.04 -2.18 10.85
C PHE A 37 10.25 -1.41 9.80
N GLY A 38 9.04 -1.86 9.49
CA GLY A 38 8.17 -1.20 8.53
C GLY A 38 6.71 -1.54 8.74
N ILE A 39 5.86 -0.73 8.12
CA ILE A 39 4.43 -1.01 8.01
C ILE A 39 3.99 -0.80 6.57
N GLY A 40 2.83 -1.30 6.23
CA GLY A 40 2.35 -1.13 4.88
C GLY A 40 0.86 -1.37 4.73
N LEU A 41 0.40 -1.16 3.52
CA LEU A 41 -0.96 -1.45 3.11
C LEU A 41 -0.91 -2.31 1.86
N ASN A 42 -1.78 -3.30 1.80
CA ASN A 42 -1.88 -4.16 0.62
C ASN A 42 -3.33 -4.46 0.30
N CYS A 43 -3.57 -5.00 -0.89
CA CYS A 43 -4.91 -5.36 -1.36
C CYS A 43 -5.88 -4.17 -1.34
N SER A 44 -6.97 -4.29 -0.60
CA SER A 44 -7.99 -3.26 -0.39
C SER A 44 -8.81 -2.98 -1.66
N LEU A 45 -9.27 -1.75 -1.87
CA LEU A 45 -10.23 -1.43 -2.92
C LEU A 45 -9.60 -0.86 -4.20
N GLY A 46 -8.29 -0.94 -4.33
CA GLY A 46 -7.58 -0.50 -5.53
C GLY A 46 -6.53 0.56 -5.24
N PRO A 47 -5.76 0.95 -6.27
CA PRO A 47 -4.62 1.85 -6.06
C PRO A 47 -4.98 3.22 -5.51
N LYS A 48 -5.99 3.88 -6.08
CA LYS A 48 -6.41 5.21 -5.63
C LYS A 48 -6.94 5.21 -4.22
N HIS A 49 -7.71 4.18 -3.88
CA HIS A 49 -8.23 4.03 -2.53
C HIS A 49 -7.09 3.92 -1.53
N LEU A 50 -6.16 3.01 -1.82
CA LEU A 50 -5.06 2.73 -0.90
C LEU A 50 -4.11 3.92 -0.78
N LYS A 51 -3.90 4.67 -1.87
CA LYS A 51 -3.06 5.86 -1.88
C LYS A 51 -3.54 6.91 -0.87
N ARG A 52 -4.84 7.07 -0.70
CA ARG A 52 -5.38 8.06 0.26
C ARG A 52 -4.89 7.82 1.68
N PHE A 53 -4.61 6.55 2.01
CA PHE A 53 -4.18 6.19 3.36
C PHE A 53 -2.67 6.05 3.48
N ILE A 54 -1.95 5.86 2.38
CA ILE A 54 -0.49 5.73 2.43
C ILE A 54 0.17 7.04 2.86
N ASP A 55 -0.38 8.18 2.44
CA ASP A 55 0.12 9.49 2.85
C ASP A 55 0.03 9.63 4.37
N LYS A 56 -1.07 9.15 4.95
CA LYS A 56 -1.27 9.18 6.39
C LYS A 56 -0.24 8.32 7.12
N LEU A 57 0.10 7.15 6.56
CA LEU A 57 1.14 6.32 7.13
C LEU A 57 2.50 7.00 7.05
N CYS A 58 2.83 7.59 5.92
CA CYS A 58 4.11 8.29 5.73
C CYS A 58 4.25 9.46 6.69
N ASP A 59 3.17 10.20 6.95
CA ASP A 59 3.20 11.36 7.82
C ASP A 59 3.27 11.00 9.31
N ASN A 60 2.90 9.77 9.67
CA ASN A 60 2.72 9.40 11.07
C ASN A 60 3.56 8.20 11.52
N PHE A 61 4.49 7.72 10.69
CA PHE A 61 5.37 6.61 11.02
C PHE A 61 6.76 6.86 10.43
N ASP A 62 7.80 6.70 11.24
CA ASP A 62 9.19 7.02 10.86
C ASP A 62 9.91 5.89 10.12
N GLY A 63 9.41 4.66 10.18
CA GLY A 63 10.04 3.51 9.52
C GLY A 63 9.72 3.44 8.03
N ILE A 64 10.10 2.34 7.39
CA ILE A 64 9.82 2.15 5.97
C ILE A 64 8.35 1.81 5.76
N ILE A 65 7.84 2.18 4.59
CA ILE A 65 6.46 1.93 4.18
C ILE A 65 6.45 1.01 2.97
N SER A 66 5.55 0.03 3.00
CA SER A 66 5.28 -0.90 1.92
C SER A 66 3.92 -0.60 1.31
N PHE A 67 3.82 -0.63 -0.01
CA PHE A 67 2.59 -0.33 -0.74
C PHE A 67 2.38 -1.36 -1.84
N ALA A 68 1.32 -2.17 -1.73
CA ALA A 68 1.03 -3.24 -2.67
C ALA A 68 -0.48 -3.38 -2.91
N PRO A 69 -1.09 -2.45 -3.67
CA PRO A 69 -2.53 -2.44 -3.86
C PRO A 69 -3.02 -3.54 -4.81
N SER A 70 -4.30 -3.89 -4.67
CA SER A 70 -5.02 -4.62 -5.71
C SER A 70 -5.18 -3.73 -6.92
N LEU A 71 -5.17 -4.33 -8.11
CA LEU A 71 -5.40 -3.57 -9.35
C LEU A 71 -6.86 -3.14 -9.46
N CYS A 72 -7.76 -4.05 -9.12
CA CYS A 72 -9.20 -3.87 -9.27
C CYS A 72 -9.93 -4.75 -8.26
N LEU A 73 -11.24 -4.53 -8.12
CA LEU A 73 -12.10 -5.40 -7.33
C LEU A 73 -12.45 -6.67 -8.10
N PRO A 74 -12.81 -7.76 -7.40
CA PRO A 74 -13.37 -8.94 -8.05
C PRO A 74 -14.56 -8.52 -8.92
N ASN A 75 -14.69 -9.13 -10.09
CA ASN A 75 -15.73 -8.87 -11.10
C ASN A 75 -15.57 -7.57 -11.90
N ASP A 76 -14.55 -6.75 -11.62
CA ASP A 76 -14.25 -5.60 -12.48
C ASP A 76 -13.37 -6.04 -13.66
N ASP A 77 -13.44 -5.27 -14.75
CA ASP A 77 -12.50 -5.43 -15.85
C ASP A 77 -11.17 -4.76 -15.46
N CYS A 78 -10.22 -5.55 -15.01
CA CYS A 78 -8.94 -5.05 -14.52
C CYS A 78 -8.13 -4.30 -15.59
N ASN A 79 -8.36 -4.55 -16.86
CA ASN A 79 -7.64 -3.86 -17.94
C ASN A 79 -7.92 -2.35 -17.97
N LEU A 80 -9.05 -1.92 -17.40
CA LEU A 80 -9.40 -0.50 -17.33
C LEU A 80 -8.55 0.27 -16.33
N TYR A 81 -7.83 -0.43 -15.46
CA TYR A 81 -7.11 0.19 -14.33
C TYR A 81 -5.60 0.28 -14.51
N ASP A 82 -5.06 -0.11 -15.68
CA ASP A 82 -3.61 -0.10 -15.92
C ASP A 82 -3.01 1.30 -15.82
N ILE A 83 -3.70 2.29 -16.41
CA ILE A 83 -3.24 3.68 -16.38
C ILE A 83 -3.30 4.24 -14.96
N GLU A 84 -4.39 3.97 -14.26
CA GLU A 84 -4.55 4.39 -12.86
C GLU A 84 -3.46 3.79 -11.99
N PHE A 85 -3.17 2.50 -12.17
CA PHE A 85 -2.11 1.81 -11.43
C PHE A 85 -0.76 2.51 -11.65
N LYS A 86 -0.41 2.78 -12.90
CA LYS A 86 0.84 3.45 -13.24
C LYS A 86 0.94 4.84 -12.62
N ASP A 87 -0.14 5.62 -12.71
CA ASP A 87 -0.17 6.98 -12.18
C ASP A 87 -0.01 6.99 -10.66
N VAL A 88 -0.71 6.10 -9.97
CA VAL A 88 -0.62 6.00 -8.51
C VAL A 88 0.79 5.55 -8.10
N MET A 89 1.35 4.54 -8.77
CA MET A 89 2.70 4.06 -8.44
C MET A 89 3.75 5.13 -8.70
N SER A 90 3.59 5.92 -9.75
CA SER A 90 4.48 7.03 -10.04
C SER A 90 4.49 8.07 -8.90
N ASP A 91 3.31 8.38 -8.37
CA ASP A 91 3.20 9.30 -7.24
C ASP A 91 3.77 8.71 -5.95
N VAL A 92 3.44 7.45 -5.67
CA VAL A 92 3.82 6.80 -4.42
C VAL A 92 5.32 6.55 -4.35
N CYS A 93 5.97 6.22 -5.47
CA CYS A 93 7.41 5.94 -5.46
C CYS A 93 8.26 7.17 -5.13
N ASN A 94 7.68 8.37 -5.18
CA ASN A 94 8.36 9.61 -4.81
C ASN A 94 8.20 9.97 -3.33
N LEU A 95 7.40 9.23 -2.57
CA LEU A 95 7.26 9.47 -1.14
C LEU A 95 8.49 8.95 -0.40
N ASN A 96 9.05 9.76 0.48
CA ASN A 96 10.36 9.51 1.08
C ASN A 96 10.46 8.19 1.83
N ASN A 97 9.38 7.79 2.51
CA ASN A 97 9.40 6.60 3.37
C ASN A 97 9.02 5.32 2.63
N VAL A 98 8.47 5.43 1.43
CA VAL A 98 8.04 4.24 0.69
C VAL A 98 9.26 3.59 0.06
N LYS A 99 9.59 2.39 0.51
CA LYS A 99 10.77 1.64 0.08
C LYS A 99 10.44 0.28 -0.54
N ILE A 100 9.19 -0.17 -0.41
CA ILE A 100 8.76 -1.45 -0.95
C ILE A 100 7.49 -1.20 -1.76
N LEU A 101 7.53 -1.56 -3.04
CA LEU A 101 6.38 -1.46 -3.93
C LEU A 101 6.07 -2.82 -4.53
N GLY A 102 4.81 -3.12 -4.66
CA GLY A 102 4.37 -4.36 -5.26
C GLY A 102 2.93 -4.28 -5.70
N GLY A 103 2.32 -5.44 -5.86
CA GLY A 103 0.93 -5.56 -6.23
C GLY A 103 0.26 -6.71 -5.50
N CYS A 104 -1.07 -6.72 -5.56
CA CYS A 104 -1.89 -7.74 -4.93
C CYS A 104 -2.87 -8.29 -5.98
N CYS A 105 -4.13 -8.47 -5.62
CA CYS A 105 -5.12 -9.09 -6.51
C CYS A 105 -5.23 -8.36 -7.85
N GLY A 106 -5.25 -9.10 -8.93
CA GLY A 106 -5.39 -8.57 -10.28
C GLY A 106 -4.10 -8.07 -10.92
N THR A 107 -3.02 -7.89 -10.17
CA THR A 107 -1.74 -7.49 -10.75
C THR A 107 -1.02 -8.68 -11.38
N THR A 108 -0.27 -8.42 -12.44
CA THR A 108 0.42 -9.40 -13.28
C THR A 108 1.88 -9.00 -13.42
N PRO A 109 2.74 -9.84 -14.05
CA PRO A 109 4.11 -9.43 -14.35
C PRO A 109 4.22 -8.11 -15.11
N LYS A 110 3.23 -7.79 -15.94
CA LYS A 110 3.18 -6.50 -16.64
C LYS A 110 3.16 -5.33 -15.65
N HIS A 111 2.38 -5.44 -14.58
CA HIS A 111 2.28 -4.40 -13.55
C HIS A 111 3.56 -4.29 -12.74
N ILE A 112 4.19 -5.41 -12.44
CA ILE A 112 5.50 -5.40 -11.76
C ILE A 112 6.55 -4.76 -12.65
N ASN A 113 6.49 -4.98 -13.95
CA ASN A 113 7.40 -4.32 -14.90
C ASN A 113 7.20 -2.80 -14.92
N ILE A 114 5.96 -2.33 -14.80
CA ILE A 114 5.69 -0.89 -14.65
C ILE A 114 6.41 -0.32 -13.43
N ILE A 115 6.30 -0.99 -12.29
CA ILE A 115 6.98 -0.59 -11.06
C ILE A 115 8.50 -0.58 -11.26
N ALA A 116 9.05 -1.65 -11.83
CA ALA A 116 10.47 -1.76 -12.07
C ALA A 116 11.02 -0.62 -12.92
N ASN A 117 10.28 -0.22 -13.95
CA ASN A 117 10.68 0.91 -14.80
C ASN A 117 10.62 2.24 -14.06
N LEU A 118 9.67 2.42 -13.15
CA LEU A 118 9.55 3.65 -12.36
C LEU A 118 10.72 3.83 -11.39
N ILE A 119 11.18 2.75 -10.78
CA ILE A 119 12.24 2.82 -9.77
C ILE A 119 13.65 2.74 -10.37
N SER A 120 13.78 2.39 -11.63
CA SER A 120 15.07 2.25 -12.31
C SER A 120 15.64 3.57 -12.84
N THR A 121 14.89 4.65 -12.74
CA THR A 121 15.29 5.95 -13.28
C THR A 121 15.99 6.87 -12.26
#